data_ac192426c39fb24ee3e0b6d4c7a8ba25
#
_entry.id   ac192426c39fb24ee3e0b6d4c7a8ba25
#
_cell.length_a   1.000
_cell.length_b   1.000
_cell.length_c   1.000
_cell.angle_alpha   90.00
_cell.angle_beta   90.00
_cell.angle_gamma   90.00
#
_symmetry.space_group_name_H-M   'P 1'
#
loop_
_entity.id
_entity.type
_entity.pdbx_description
1 polymer ?
#
loop_
_entity_poly.entity_id
_entity_poly.type
_entity_poly.pdbx_seq_one_letter_code
_entity_poly.pdbx_strand_id
1 'polypeptide(L)'
;LCFGCLLLCFAFRIHRVLLFLGIVSALTSLAMIYSGLSMMKADLKDGYARLVRLEKSALSEVTELLDVKVDWKTLPSHVDSLNDNDRSRILGIREDFVASVERTNAIRDRFPERWLAPLWGIEPRPSLLGNGETMSGEAVIAKTPMKGWISLLCAAAALLMMGLGSFFGFRRIKTKRYVENIPTSPSAGLAYGPAEIKGIVECDPKRSLKGPISDAKCVYYRYKITERRRSGKKTRTVVIKDEKQYVPFQCRDSEGVIAIEPEGAEFTADFKVKKRIGRQTHYEWHIAPSTELYVLGSAVVDKEKGDHLVISDGDNDGFPFLVSDETETEVMLRQGRKGLLGIGFAQNGTVFLGLTLFAALGSFAATDFLLSALVSPMFLGFSMFVLMFNDLVFLRNRVKRAWANIEVSLKKRADLIPGLENIVKGYLSHEQSVLEAVTGLRTAVVGKNSYSPTEVDSAMQQETILTNRLFALREDSPDLKGDTVTDDFMRRLTRMENEVALMRKGYN
;
A
#
# COMPACT_ATOMS: atom_id res chain seq x y z
N LEU A 1 -4.63 -5.62 -16.66
CA LEU A 1 -4.89 -4.46 -15.78
C LEU A 1 -6.18 -4.61 -15.00
N CYS A 2 -7.33 -4.90 -15.62
CA CYS A 2 -8.59 -5.16 -14.90
C CYS A 2 -8.45 -6.30 -13.89
N PHE A 3 -7.73 -7.37 -14.21
CA PHE A 3 -7.50 -8.49 -13.31
C PHE A 3 -6.58 -8.10 -12.14
N GLY A 4 -5.54 -7.30 -12.39
CA GLY A 4 -4.66 -6.77 -11.33
C GLY A 4 -5.38 -5.81 -10.39
N CYS A 5 -6.25 -4.95 -10.92
CA CYS A 5 -7.09 -4.06 -10.11
C CYS A 5 -8.15 -4.83 -9.30
N LEU A 6 -8.75 -5.88 -9.86
CA LEU A 6 -9.67 -6.78 -9.15
C LEU A 6 -8.95 -7.54 -8.03
N LEU A 7 -7.75 -8.07 -8.28
CA LEU A 7 -6.91 -8.71 -7.27
C LEU A 7 -6.50 -7.74 -6.16
N LEU A 8 -6.14 -6.50 -6.50
CA LEU A 8 -5.87 -5.45 -5.52
C LEU A 8 -7.13 -5.10 -4.71
N CYS A 9 -8.29 -4.98 -5.35
CA CYS A 9 -9.57 -4.77 -4.66
C CYS A 9 -9.89 -5.91 -3.68
N PHE A 10 -9.62 -7.15 -4.08
CA PHE A 10 -9.84 -8.34 -3.24
C PHE A 10 -8.85 -8.40 -2.07
N ALA A 11 -7.57 -8.11 -2.33
CA ALA A 11 -6.50 -8.13 -1.33
C ALA A 11 -6.66 -7.03 -0.27
N PHE A 12 -7.27 -5.90 -0.61
CA PHE A 12 -7.37 -4.75 0.29
C PHE A 12 -8.73 -4.59 0.97
N ARG A 13 -9.75 -5.40 0.66
CA ARG A 13 -11.13 -5.31 1.19
C ARG A 13 -11.74 -3.89 1.14
N ILE A 14 -11.33 -3.07 0.18
CA ILE A 14 -11.76 -1.66 0.07
C ILE A 14 -12.70 -1.52 -1.13
N HIS A 15 -14.00 -1.48 -0.88
CA HIS A 15 -15.01 -1.66 -1.91
C HIS A 15 -15.17 -0.54 -2.96
N ARG A 16 -15.06 0.73 -2.64
CA ARG A 16 -15.48 1.79 -3.58
C ARG A 16 -14.36 2.64 -4.15
N VAL A 17 -13.37 2.98 -3.37
CA VAL A 17 -12.29 3.90 -3.79
C VAL A 17 -11.23 3.18 -4.61
N LEU A 18 -10.94 1.92 -4.29
CA LEU A 18 -10.08 1.06 -5.10
C LEU A 18 -10.69 0.76 -6.46
N LEU A 19 -11.99 0.48 -6.48
CA LEU A 19 -12.70 0.30 -7.74
C LEU A 19 -12.55 1.55 -8.62
N PHE A 20 -12.72 2.75 -8.04
CA PHE A 20 -12.58 4.01 -8.78
C PHE A 20 -11.15 4.24 -9.28
N LEU A 21 -10.14 4.08 -8.43
CA LEU A 21 -8.73 4.23 -8.83
C LEU A 21 -8.28 3.12 -9.77
N GLY A 22 -8.75 1.88 -9.55
CA GLY A 22 -8.55 0.78 -10.48
C GLY A 22 -9.18 1.05 -11.84
N ILE A 23 -10.38 1.61 -11.89
CA ILE A 23 -11.05 2.03 -13.12
C ILE A 23 -10.27 3.16 -13.79
N VAL A 24 -9.85 4.20 -13.06
CA VAL A 24 -9.04 5.31 -13.63
C VAL A 24 -7.72 4.79 -14.18
N SER A 25 -7.01 3.90 -13.47
CA SER A 25 -5.77 3.29 -13.96
C SER A 25 -6.00 2.38 -15.16
N ALA A 26 -7.09 1.62 -15.19
CA ALA A 26 -7.47 0.81 -16.34
C ALA A 26 -7.85 1.69 -17.54
N LEU A 27 -8.60 2.77 -17.32
CA LEU A 27 -8.97 3.71 -18.38
C LEU A 27 -7.75 4.42 -18.96
N THR A 28 -6.78 4.86 -18.15
CA THR A 28 -5.55 5.48 -18.66
C THR A 28 -4.72 4.51 -19.50
N SER A 29 -4.60 3.25 -19.08
CA SER A 29 -3.89 2.23 -19.86
C SER A 29 -4.65 1.84 -21.12
N LEU A 30 -5.98 1.73 -21.06
CA LEU A 30 -6.82 1.50 -22.25
C LEU A 30 -6.72 2.68 -23.23
N ALA A 31 -6.70 3.91 -22.74
CA ALA A 31 -6.49 5.10 -23.56
C ALA A 31 -5.12 5.09 -24.24
N MET A 32 -4.06 4.67 -23.53
CA MET A 32 -2.73 4.52 -24.11
C MET A 32 -2.68 3.41 -25.18
N ILE A 33 -3.27 2.25 -24.89
CA ILE A 33 -3.37 1.16 -25.87
C ILE A 33 -4.15 1.63 -27.10
N TYR A 34 -5.29 2.27 -26.89
CA TYR A 34 -6.09 2.81 -27.98
C TYR A 34 -5.33 3.84 -28.81
N SER A 35 -4.62 4.77 -28.16
CA SER A 35 -3.78 5.77 -28.84
C SER A 35 -2.67 5.10 -29.65
N GLY A 36 -1.98 4.12 -29.10
CA GLY A 36 -0.95 3.35 -29.79
C GLY A 36 -1.50 2.60 -31.02
N LEU A 37 -2.64 1.92 -30.87
CA LEU A 37 -3.30 1.22 -31.99
C LEU A 37 -3.81 2.18 -33.06
N SER A 38 -4.34 3.34 -32.66
CA SER A 38 -4.83 4.36 -33.57
C SER A 38 -3.70 4.99 -34.39
N MET A 39 -2.56 5.32 -33.74
CA MET A 39 -1.37 5.83 -34.41
C MET A 39 -0.81 4.80 -35.38
N MET A 40 -0.67 3.56 -34.96
CA MET A 40 -0.18 2.46 -35.81
C MET A 40 -1.04 2.26 -37.07
N LYS A 41 -2.37 2.31 -36.90
CA LYS A 41 -3.30 2.22 -38.02
C LYS A 41 -3.16 3.44 -38.96
N ALA A 42 -2.98 4.65 -38.40
CA ALA A 42 -2.78 5.85 -39.19
C ALA A 42 -1.46 5.80 -39.98
N ASP A 43 -0.37 5.42 -39.32
CA ASP A 43 0.97 5.32 -39.90
C ASP A 43 0.99 4.33 -41.08
N LEU A 44 0.35 3.16 -40.92
CA LEU A 44 0.23 2.18 -42.00
C LEU A 44 -0.60 2.74 -43.16
N LYS A 45 -1.77 3.34 -42.89
CA LYS A 45 -2.62 3.93 -43.92
C LYS A 45 -1.90 5.05 -44.69
N ASP A 46 -1.19 5.91 -43.96
CA ASP A 46 -0.43 7.01 -44.57
C ASP A 46 0.77 6.49 -45.37
N GLY A 47 1.40 5.40 -44.95
CA GLY A 47 2.44 4.68 -45.70
C GLY A 47 1.92 4.20 -47.04
N TYR A 48 0.81 3.47 -47.03
CA TYR A 48 0.18 2.97 -48.26
C TYR A 48 -0.38 4.09 -49.16
N ALA A 49 -0.92 5.15 -48.58
CA ALA A 49 -1.37 6.34 -49.33
C ALA A 49 -0.19 7.06 -50.01
N ARG A 50 0.98 7.09 -49.37
CA ARG A 50 2.24 7.59 -49.99
C ARG A 50 2.68 6.72 -51.13
N LEU A 51 2.62 5.40 -50.99
CA LEU A 51 2.95 4.45 -52.10
C LEU A 51 2.08 4.71 -53.31
N VAL A 52 0.75 4.88 -53.15
CA VAL A 52 -0.17 5.19 -54.25
C VAL A 52 0.22 6.49 -54.96
N ARG A 53 0.64 7.51 -54.22
CA ARG A 53 1.10 8.77 -54.81
C ARG A 53 2.43 8.61 -55.54
N LEU A 54 3.38 7.88 -54.99
CA LEU A 54 4.67 7.58 -55.59
C LEU A 54 4.51 6.73 -56.86
N GLU A 55 3.60 5.75 -56.83
CA GLU A 55 3.28 4.93 -58.02
C GLU A 55 2.76 5.79 -59.17
N LYS A 56 1.80 6.69 -58.86
CA LYS A 56 1.23 7.59 -59.86
C LYS A 56 2.27 8.56 -60.41
N SER A 57 3.15 9.09 -59.57
CA SER A 57 4.24 9.97 -59.98
C SER A 57 5.30 9.23 -60.83
N ALA A 58 5.73 8.05 -60.39
CA ALA A 58 6.68 7.23 -61.10
C ALA A 58 6.14 6.77 -62.46
N LEU A 59 4.90 6.30 -62.52
CA LEU A 59 4.24 5.93 -63.79
C LEU A 59 4.06 7.12 -64.73
N SER A 60 3.77 8.34 -64.21
CA SER A 60 3.69 9.53 -65.04
C SER A 60 5.04 9.90 -65.66
N GLU A 61 6.12 9.82 -64.90
CA GLU A 61 7.49 10.07 -65.43
C GLU A 61 7.92 9.04 -66.44
N VAL A 62 7.62 7.76 -66.20
CA VAL A 62 7.91 6.68 -67.17
C VAL A 62 7.05 6.83 -68.44
N THR A 63 5.78 7.22 -68.31
CA THR A 63 4.89 7.47 -69.45
C THR A 63 5.39 8.62 -70.32
N GLU A 64 5.90 9.68 -69.70
CA GLU A 64 6.49 10.83 -70.40
C GLU A 64 7.76 10.46 -71.13
N LEU A 65 8.62 9.61 -70.56
CA LEU A 65 9.83 9.08 -71.20
C LEU A 65 9.57 8.11 -72.37
N LEU A 66 8.50 7.35 -72.29
CA LEU A 66 8.17 6.33 -73.28
C LEU A 66 7.16 6.83 -74.34
N ASP A 67 6.53 7.97 -74.13
CA ASP A 67 5.39 8.52 -74.93
C ASP A 67 4.26 7.47 -75.10
N VAL A 68 4.17 6.49 -74.18
CA VAL A 68 3.17 5.42 -74.19
C VAL A 68 2.69 5.16 -72.76
N LYS A 69 1.39 5.00 -72.56
CA LYS A 69 0.80 4.68 -71.28
C LYS A 69 1.15 3.24 -70.86
N VAL A 70 1.97 3.06 -69.86
CA VAL A 70 2.53 1.75 -69.43
C VAL A 70 2.12 1.48 -67.98
N ASP A 71 1.95 0.18 -67.69
CA ASP A 71 1.80 -0.34 -66.31
C ASP A 71 3.09 -1.09 -65.93
N TRP A 72 3.37 -1.22 -64.65
CA TRP A 72 4.55 -1.94 -64.11
C TRP A 72 4.69 -3.37 -64.67
N LYS A 73 3.58 -4.03 -65.01
CA LYS A 73 3.56 -5.40 -65.58
C LYS A 73 3.99 -5.44 -67.04
N THR A 74 3.75 -4.38 -67.78
CA THR A 74 4.05 -4.29 -69.22
C THR A 74 5.37 -3.57 -69.49
N LEU A 75 5.94 -2.93 -68.47
CA LEU A 75 7.20 -2.16 -68.56
C LEU A 75 8.37 -2.96 -69.16
N PRO A 76 8.64 -4.24 -68.73
CA PRO A 76 9.82 -4.94 -69.19
C PRO A 76 9.84 -5.10 -70.74
N SER A 77 8.69 -5.30 -71.41
CA SER A 77 8.60 -5.44 -72.84
C SER A 77 8.88 -4.15 -73.61
N HIS A 78 8.83 -3.00 -73.02
CA HIS A 78 9.08 -1.70 -73.66
C HIS A 78 10.51 -1.17 -73.41
N VAL A 79 11.16 -1.66 -72.34
CA VAL A 79 12.51 -1.17 -71.93
C VAL A 79 13.62 -1.71 -72.83
N ASP A 80 13.45 -2.89 -73.43
CA ASP A 80 14.47 -3.55 -74.29
C ASP A 80 14.74 -2.84 -75.62
N SER A 81 13.84 -1.92 -76.02
CA SER A 81 13.96 -1.15 -77.25
C SER A 81 14.52 0.26 -77.09
N LEU A 82 14.93 0.64 -75.92
CA LEU A 82 15.35 2.02 -75.55
C LEU A 82 16.87 2.20 -75.60
N ASN A 83 17.29 3.47 -75.72
CA ASN A 83 18.66 3.94 -75.44
C ASN A 83 19.16 3.58 -74.09
N ASP A 84 20.41 3.27 -73.84
CA ASP A 84 21.01 2.87 -72.61
C ASP A 84 20.78 3.92 -71.47
N ASN A 85 20.74 5.23 -71.84
CA ASN A 85 20.50 6.30 -70.88
C ASN A 85 19.05 6.33 -70.34
N ASP A 86 18.07 6.21 -71.23
CA ASP A 86 16.66 6.18 -70.87
C ASP A 86 16.31 4.85 -70.17
N ARG A 87 16.92 3.77 -70.59
CA ARG A 87 16.80 2.46 -69.95
C ARG A 87 17.28 2.52 -68.51
N SER A 88 18.46 3.06 -68.24
CA SER A 88 19.01 3.15 -66.88
C SER A 88 18.18 4.09 -65.97
N ARG A 89 17.61 5.16 -66.53
CA ARG A 89 16.74 6.05 -65.79
C ARG A 89 15.41 5.40 -65.40
N ILE A 90 14.77 4.69 -66.32
CA ILE A 90 13.51 3.97 -66.05
C ILE A 90 13.72 2.83 -65.06
N LEU A 91 14.82 2.08 -65.15
CA LEU A 91 15.16 1.04 -64.21
C LEU A 91 15.41 1.64 -62.81
N GLY A 92 16.09 2.77 -62.71
CA GLY A 92 16.27 3.48 -61.44
C GLY A 92 14.94 3.91 -60.78
N ILE A 93 13.99 4.49 -61.56
CA ILE A 93 12.65 4.84 -61.06
C ILE A 93 11.90 3.59 -60.54
N ARG A 94 12.02 2.46 -61.29
CA ARG A 94 11.42 1.18 -60.89
C ARG A 94 12.02 0.68 -59.57
N GLU A 95 13.34 0.66 -59.46
CA GLU A 95 14.05 0.22 -58.27
C GLU A 95 13.68 1.06 -57.04
N ASP A 96 13.61 2.38 -57.16
CA ASP A 96 13.20 3.28 -56.07
C ASP A 96 11.76 3.02 -55.62
N PHE A 97 10.86 2.78 -56.58
CA PHE A 97 9.48 2.43 -56.25
C PHE A 97 9.37 1.06 -55.59
N VAL A 98 10.06 0.04 -56.11
CA VAL A 98 10.10 -1.30 -55.52
C VAL A 98 10.67 -1.26 -54.09
N ALA A 99 11.75 -0.50 -53.87
CA ALA A 99 12.33 -0.31 -52.56
C ALA A 99 11.32 0.34 -51.59
N SER A 100 10.51 1.27 -52.06
CA SER A 100 9.47 1.91 -51.24
C SER A 100 8.32 0.95 -50.89
N VAL A 101 7.93 0.04 -51.83
CA VAL A 101 6.93 -1.01 -51.58
C VAL A 101 7.44 -1.99 -50.54
N GLU A 102 8.66 -2.49 -50.69
CA GLU A 102 9.27 -3.44 -49.76
C GLU A 102 9.45 -2.85 -48.36
N ARG A 103 9.87 -1.58 -48.25
CA ARG A 103 9.97 -0.89 -46.98
C ARG A 103 8.60 -0.79 -46.28
N THR A 104 7.54 -0.49 -47.01
CA THR A 104 6.19 -0.36 -46.43
C THR A 104 5.63 -1.72 -46.02
N ASN A 105 5.86 -2.76 -46.81
CA ASN A 105 5.48 -4.12 -46.49
C ASN A 105 6.28 -4.63 -45.26
N ALA A 106 7.58 -4.34 -45.16
CA ALA A 106 8.41 -4.70 -44.04
C ALA A 106 7.95 -4.05 -42.71
N ILE A 107 7.45 -2.81 -42.76
CA ILE A 107 6.83 -2.15 -41.59
C ILE A 107 5.55 -2.87 -41.18
N ARG A 108 4.69 -3.24 -42.14
CA ARG A 108 3.46 -3.99 -41.91
C ARG A 108 3.71 -5.37 -41.32
N ASP A 109 4.78 -6.04 -41.71
CA ASP A 109 5.08 -7.43 -41.34
C ASP A 109 5.86 -7.51 -40.00
N ARG A 110 6.19 -6.40 -39.38
CA ARG A 110 6.74 -6.35 -38.03
C ARG A 110 5.69 -6.70 -36.98
N PHE A 111 6.14 -7.20 -35.84
CA PHE A 111 5.30 -7.35 -34.67
C PHE A 111 5.14 -5.99 -33.97
N PRO A 112 3.92 -5.57 -33.57
CA PRO A 112 2.63 -6.28 -33.61
C PRO A 112 1.79 -6.00 -34.87
N GLU A 113 2.25 -5.14 -35.81
CA GLU A 113 1.54 -4.72 -37.03
C GLU A 113 1.11 -5.91 -37.90
N ARG A 114 1.93 -6.92 -38.02
CA ARG A 114 1.64 -8.15 -38.78
C ARG A 114 0.31 -8.80 -38.41
N TRP A 115 -0.07 -8.75 -37.15
CA TRP A 115 -1.32 -9.36 -36.65
C TRP A 115 -2.51 -8.42 -36.72
N LEU A 116 -2.26 -7.11 -36.68
CA LEU A 116 -3.28 -6.08 -36.61
C LEU A 116 -3.66 -5.54 -38.00
N ALA A 117 -2.73 -5.50 -38.95
CA ALA A 117 -2.96 -5.01 -40.30
C ALA A 117 -4.10 -5.75 -41.03
N PRO A 118 -4.21 -7.09 -40.98
CA PRO A 118 -5.33 -7.81 -41.58
C PRO A 118 -6.69 -7.43 -40.95
N LEU A 119 -6.73 -7.20 -39.63
CA LEU A 119 -7.93 -6.78 -38.92
C LEU A 119 -8.39 -5.36 -39.32
N TRP A 120 -7.47 -4.56 -39.84
CA TRP A 120 -7.78 -3.20 -40.35
C TRP A 120 -8.03 -3.18 -41.86
N GLY A 121 -8.02 -4.34 -42.53
CA GLY A 121 -8.19 -4.46 -43.96
C GLY A 121 -7.00 -3.90 -44.76
N ILE A 122 -5.80 -3.90 -44.19
CA ILE A 122 -4.58 -3.45 -44.85
C ILE A 122 -3.83 -4.67 -45.37
N GLU A 123 -3.96 -4.93 -46.69
CA GLU A 123 -3.28 -6.00 -47.38
C GLU A 123 -1.89 -5.55 -47.87
N PRO A 124 -0.90 -6.47 -47.93
CA PRO A 124 0.41 -6.16 -48.52
C PRO A 124 0.26 -5.88 -50.01
N ARG A 125 1.01 -4.92 -50.52
CA ARG A 125 1.14 -4.80 -51.99
C ARG A 125 2.00 -5.90 -52.52
N PRO A 126 1.62 -6.49 -53.65
CA PRO A 126 2.44 -7.52 -54.29
C PRO A 126 3.84 -6.96 -54.58
N SER A 127 4.86 -7.78 -54.33
CA SER A 127 6.22 -7.46 -54.71
C SER A 127 6.32 -7.39 -56.22
N LEU A 128 6.98 -6.38 -56.73
CA LEU A 128 7.28 -6.22 -58.17
C LEU A 128 8.66 -6.78 -58.51
N LEU A 129 9.31 -7.43 -57.53
CA LEU A 129 10.57 -8.14 -57.75
C LEU A 129 10.32 -9.42 -58.56
N GLY A 130 11.18 -9.68 -59.55
CA GLY A 130 11.17 -10.95 -60.27
C GLY A 130 11.59 -12.11 -59.37
N ASN A 131 11.26 -13.35 -59.73
CA ASN A 131 11.68 -14.54 -58.99
C ASN A 131 13.21 -14.62 -58.91
N GLY A 132 13.76 -14.36 -57.70
CA GLY A 132 15.20 -14.42 -57.42
C GLY A 132 15.87 -13.11 -57.07
N GLU A 133 15.19 -11.98 -57.20
CA GLU A 133 15.72 -10.67 -56.74
C GLU A 133 15.39 -10.46 -55.25
N THR A 134 16.41 -10.42 -54.39
CA THR A 134 16.28 -10.07 -53.00
C THR A 134 16.91 -8.70 -52.78
N MET A 135 16.11 -7.71 -52.36
CA MET A 135 16.68 -6.45 -51.87
C MET A 135 17.13 -6.63 -50.40
N SER A 136 18.41 -6.64 -50.17
CA SER A 136 19.03 -6.57 -48.85
C SER A 136 19.04 -5.12 -48.34
N GLY A 137 17.91 -4.65 -47.85
CA GLY A 137 17.84 -3.34 -47.22
C GLY A 137 16.95 -3.40 -45.99
N GLU A 138 17.53 -3.41 -44.78
CA GLU A 138 16.77 -3.12 -43.58
C GLU A 138 16.07 -1.77 -43.76
N ALA A 139 14.75 -1.77 -43.64
CA ALA A 139 13.98 -0.52 -43.63
C ALA A 139 14.40 0.34 -42.43
N VAL A 140 15.32 1.26 -42.66
CA VAL A 140 15.76 2.21 -41.67
C VAL A 140 14.63 3.20 -41.45
N ILE A 141 13.89 3.04 -40.33
CA ILE A 141 12.95 4.05 -39.90
C ILE A 141 13.78 5.25 -39.40
N ALA A 142 13.57 6.42 -40.01
CA ALA A 142 14.22 7.63 -39.57
C ALA A 142 13.85 7.90 -38.07
N LYS A 143 14.83 7.76 -37.20
CA LYS A 143 14.66 8.02 -35.78
C LYS A 143 14.88 9.51 -35.50
N THR A 144 13.91 10.17 -34.89
CA THR A 144 14.03 11.55 -34.42
C THR A 144 14.11 11.56 -32.89
N PRO A 145 15.31 11.40 -32.31
CA PRO A 145 15.43 11.34 -30.86
C PRO A 145 15.04 12.68 -30.22
N MET A 146 14.37 12.61 -29.05
CA MET A 146 14.13 13.78 -28.25
C MET A 146 15.43 14.43 -27.82
N LYS A 147 15.49 15.76 -27.74
CA LYS A 147 16.69 16.48 -27.25
C LYS A 147 17.14 15.92 -25.90
N GLY A 148 18.41 15.52 -25.76
CA GLY A 148 18.91 14.78 -24.61
C GLY A 148 18.62 15.44 -23.25
N TRP A 149 18.74 16.77 -23.15
CA TRP A 149 18.43 17.48 -21.90
C TRP A 149 16.93 17.42 -21.53
N ILE A 150 16.01 17.40 -22.52
CA ILE A 150 14.57 17.30 -22.28
C ILE A 150 14.24 15.88 -21.81
N SER A 151 14.80 14.86 -22.46
CA SER A 151 14.59 13.47 -22.04
C SER A 151 15.13 13.21 -20.63
N LEU A 152 16.27 13.80 -20.28
CA LEU A 152 16.83 13.71 -18.92
C LEU A 152 15.90 14.35 -17.87
N LEU A 153 15.38 15.56 -18.16
CA LEU A 153 14.44 16.23 -17.24
C LEU A 153 13.15 15.44 -17.08
N CYS A 154 12.58 14.92 -18.16
CA CYS A 154 11.38 14.09 -18.12
C CYS A 154 11.62 12.79 -17.37
N ALA A 155 12.77 12.12 -17.59
CA ALA A 155 13.13 10.91 -16.86
C ALA A 155 13.32 11.19 -15.35
N ALA A 156 14.00 12.29 -15.00
CA ALA A 156 14.17 12.70 -13.60
C ALA A 156 12.81 12.98 -12.92
N ALA A 157 11.91 13.69 -13.60
CA ALA A 157 10.56 13.94 -13.11
C ALA A 157 9.73 12.64 -12.94
N ALA A 158 9.85 11.71 -13.88
CA ALA A 158 9.20 10.40 -13.83
C ALA A 158 9.73 9.54 -12.66
N LEU A 159 11.05 9.50 -12.47
CA LEU A 159 11.69 8.79 -11.35
C LEU A 159 11.30 9.40 -10.00
N LEU A 160 11.25 10.72 -9.90
CA LEU A 160 10.80 11.42 -8.69
C LEU A 160 9.32 11.11 -8.39
N MET A 161 8.49 11.11 -9.41
CA MET A 161 7.06 10.75 -9.31
C MET A 161 6.87 9.30 -8.86
N MET A 162 7.64 8.37 -9.45
CA MET A 162 7.63 6.95 -9.08
C MET A 162 8.14 6.74 -7.64
N GLY A 163 9.27 7.36 -7.28
CA GLY A 163 9.89 7.20 -5.96
C GLY A 163 9.04 7.79 -4.84
N LEU A 164 8.61 9.05 -4.95
CA LEU A 164 7.75 9.69 -3.96
C LEU A 164 6.39 8.99 -3.84
N GLY A 165 5.78 8.66 -4.98
CA GLY A 165 4.51 7.96 -5.01
C GLY A 165 4.57 6.59 -4.32
N SER A 166 5.63 5.80 -4.61
CA SER A 166 5.88 4.52 -3.96
C SER A 166 6.13 4.69 -2.45
N PHE A 167 7.02 5.59 -2.05
CA PHE A 167 7.36 5.81 -0.65
C PHE A 167 6.12 6.17 0.19
N PHE A 168 5.36 7.19 -0.24
CA PHE A 168 4.15 7.60 0.48
C PHE A 168 3.04 6.56 0.37
N GLY A 169 2.88 5.94 -0.81
CA GLY A 169 1.88 4.91 -1.04
C GLY A 169 2.08 3.69 -0.14
N PHE A 170 3.26 3.09 -0.17
CA PHE A 170 3.59 1.91 0.64
C PHE A 170 3.54 2.20 2.14
N ARG A 171 4.04 3.37 2.58
CA ARG A 171 3.95 3.77 3.99
C ARG A 171 2.50 3.80 4.49
N ARG A 172 1.58 4.40 3.72
CA ARG A 172 0.15 4.47 4.09
C ARG A 172 -0.56 3.12 4.02
N ILE A 173 -0.22 2.29 3.04
CA ILE A 173 -0.76 0.92 2.98
C ILE A 173 -0.23 0.07 4.15
N LYS A 174 1.05 0.22 4.52
CA LYS A 174 1.62 -0.44 5.69
C LYS A 174 0.86 -0.05 6.97
N THR A 175 0.58 1.25 7.16
CA THR A 175 -0.24 1.72 8.28
C THR A 175 -1.64 1.11 8.27
N LYS A 176 -2.32 1.08 7.11
CA LYS A 176 -3.63 0.42 6.94
C LYS A 176 -3.58 -1.05 7.35
N ARG A 177 -2.50 -1.77 6.97
CA ARG A 177 -2.32 -3.19 7.33
C ARG A 177 -2.09 -3.39 8.83
N TYR A 178 -1.42 -2.47 9.50
CA TYR A 178 -1.29 -2.53 10.96
C TYR A 178 -2.66 -2.40 11.63
N VAL A 179 -3.50 -1.45 11.19
CA VAL A 179 -4.87 -1.29 11.68
C VAL A 179 -5.70 -2.57 11.46
N GLU A 180 -5.57 -3.22 10.29
CA GLU A 180 -6.35 -4.41 9.93
C GLU A 180 -5.92 -5.68 10.69
N ASN A 181 -4.62 -5.80 11.01
CA ASN A 181 -4.05 -7.05 11.50
C ASN A 181 -3.80 -7.08 13.02
N ILE A 182 -3.89 -5.95 13.72
CA ILE A 182 -3.73 -5.93 15.18
C ILE A 182 -5.11 -6.04 15.81
N PRO A 183 -5.37 -7.07 16.62
CA PRO A 183 -6.65 -7.17 17.31
C PRO A 183 -6.72 -6.12 18.41
N THR A 184 -7.93 -5.60 18.66
CA THR A 184 -8.20 -4.75 19.81
C THR A 184 -7.89 -5.53 21.09
N SER A 185 -7.02 -4.98 21.92
CA SER A 185 -6.62 -5.56 23.19
C SER A 185 -7.39 -4.88 24.32
N PRO A 186 -7.94 -5.63 25.27
CA PRO A 186 -8.49 -5.02 26.49
C PRO A 186 -7.35 -4.41 27.34
N SER A 187 -7.62 -3.31 28.04
CA SER A 187 -6.62 -2.60 28.85
C SER A 187 -5.97 -3.47 29.93
N ALA A 188 -6.74 -4.38 30.53
CA ALA A 188 -6.24 -5.31 31.54
C ALA A 188 -5.35 -6.43 30.96
N GLY A 189 -5.51 -6.78 29.66
CA GLY A 189 -4.73 -7.81 28.97
C GLY A 189 -3.66 -7.25 28.04
N LEU A 190 -3.26 -5.98 28.21
CA LEU A 190 -2.30 -5.32 27.36
C LEU A 190 -0.91 -5.96 27.53
N ALA A 191 -0.30 -6.37 26.41
CA ALA A 191 1.04 -6.92 26.36
C ALA A 191 2.03 -5.89 25.80
N TYR A 192 3.30 -6.01 26.17
CA TYR A 192 4.38 -5.17 25.64
C TYR A 192 4.47 -5.26 24.12
N GLY A 193 4.56 -4.13 23.45
CA GLY A 193 4.72 -4.02 21.99
C GLY A 193 3.51 -3.40 21.28
N PRO A 194 3.32 -3.65 19.98
CA PRO A 194 2.22 -3.09 19.20
C PRO A 194 0.86 -3.45 19.79
N ALA A 195 0.05 -2.43 20.04
CA ALA A 195 -1.25 -2.56 20.69
C ALA A 195 -2.30 -1.66 20.03
N GLU A 196 -3.54 -2.14 20.03
CA GLU A 196 -4.72 -1.42 19.60
C GLU A 196 -5.73 -1.40 20.77
N ILE A 197 -6.25 -0.23 21.07
CA ILE A 197 -7.24 -0.03 22.13
C ILE A 197 -8.41 0.80 21.61
N LYS A 198 -9.60 0.46 22.08
CA LYS A 198 -10.82 1.23 21.90
C LYS A 198 -11.41 1.54 23.26
N GLY A 199 -11.73 2.78 23.49
CA GLY A 199 -12.29 3.18 24.78
C GLY A 199 -12.69 4.64 24.81
N ILE A 200 -13.07 5.11 25.98
CA ILE A 200 -13.54 6.47 26.22
C ILE A 200 -12.42 7.31 26.82
N VAL A 201 -12.28 8.54 26.34
CA VAL A 201 -11.31 9.51 26.87
C VAL A 201 -11.65 9.91 28.28
N GLU A 202 -10.70 9.75 29.18
CA GLU A 202 -10.71 10.35 30.49
C GLU A 202 -9.53 11.31 30.68
N CYS A 203 -9.77 12.49 31.18
CA CYS A 203 -8.74 13.48 31.42
C CYS A 203 -9.00 14.18 32.77
N ASP A 204 -7.92 14.44 33.51
CA ASP A 204 -7.98 15.30 34.69
C ASP A 204 -8.47 16.69 34.26
N PRO A 205 -9.56 17.21 34.87
CA PRO A 205 -10.08 18.54 34.56
C PRO A 205 -9.06 19.67 34.69
N LYS A 206 -8.04 19.50 35.56
CA LYS A 206 -6.96 20.46 35.78
C LYS A 206 -5.91 20.46 34.66
N ARG A 207 -5.77 19.37 33.92
CA ARG A 207 -4.80 19.20 32.82
C ARG A 207 -5.44 19.34 31.43
N SER A 208 -6.77 19.51 31.36
CA SER A 208 -7.47 19.64 30.07
C SER A 208 -7.14 20.96 29.38
N LEU A 209 -7.02 20.90 28.04
CA LEU A 209 -6.92 22.08 27.18
C LEU A 209 -8.29 22.69 26.93
N LYS A 210 -8.29 23.94 26.43
CA LYS A 210 -9.50 24.61 25.92
C LYS A 210 -9.40 24.89 24.45
N GLY A 211 -10.44 24.59 23.72
CA GLY A 211 -10.54 24.85 22.27
C GLY A 211 -10.50 26.36 22.00
N PRO A 212 -9.68 26.84 21.06
CA PRO A 212 -9.49 28.28 20.78
C PRO A 212 -10.73 29.02 20.28
N ILE A 213 -11.71 28.31 19.71
CA ILE A 213 -12.95 28.90 19.17
C ILE A 213 -14.16 28.50 20.01
N SER A 214 -14.23 27.22 20.38
CA SER A 214 -15.38 26.62 21.08
C SER A 214 -15.34 26.78 22.59
N ASP A 215 -14.16 27.08 23.15
CA ASP A 215 -13.86 27.08 24.59
C ASP A 215 -14.16 25.72 25.26
N ALA A 216 -14.36 24.67 24.45
CA ALA A 216 -14.64 23.33 24.94
C ALA A 216 -13.40 22.70 25.57
N LYS A 217 -13.59 21.97 26.70
CA LYS A 217 -12.52 21.16 27.27
C LYS A 217 -12.15 20.04 26.32
N CYS A 218 -10.84 19.83 26.11
CA CYS A 218 -10.33 18.81 25.18
C CYS A 218 -8.96 18.29 25.63
N VAL A 219 -8.59 17.10 25.14
CA VAL A 219 -7.26 16.51 25.30
C VAL A 219 -6.34 16.81 24.12
N TYR A 220 -6.93 17.12 22.99
CA TYR A 220 -6.26 17.51 21.76
C TYR A 220 -7.06 18.56 21.03
N TYR A 221 -6.38 19.54 20.45
CA TYR A 221 -6.98 20.39 19.41
C TYR A 221 -5.99 20.69 18.29
N ARG A 222 -6.55 20.93 17.10
CA ARG A 222 -5.87 21.57 15.98
C ARG A 222 -6.62 22.82 15.59
N TYR A 223 -5.91 23.94 15.56
CA TYR A 223 -6.44 25.24 15.21
C TYR A 223 -5.78 25.77 13.95
N LYS A 224 -6.58 26.02 12.91
CA LYS A 224 -6.10 26.48 11.62
C LYS A 224 -6.80 27.76 11.18
N ILE A 225 -6.01 28.76 10.79
CA ILE A 225 -6.49 30.01 10.24
C ILE A 225 -6.11 30.08 8.77
N THR A 226 -7.08 30.34 7.91
CA THR A 226 -6.88 30.58 6.48
C THR A 226 -7.38 31.95 6.09
N GLU A 227 -6.66 32.67 5.25
CA GLU A 227 -7.05 33.98 4.72
C GLU A 227 -7.24 33.90 3.21
N ARG A 228 -8.32 34.52 2.72
CA ARG A 228 -8.54 34.73 1.29
C ARG A 228 -7.85 36.02 0.84
N ARG A 229 -6.76 35.87 0.08
CA ARG A 229 -6.02 36.99 -0.54
C ARG A 229 -6.34 37.06 -2.04
N ARG A 230 -6.69 38.27 -2.50
CA ARG A 230 -6.90 38.52 -3.92
C ARG A 230 -5.58 38.96 -4.54
N SER A 231 -5.14 38.21 -5.58
CA SER A 231 -3.96 38.57 -6.38
C SER A 231 -4.41 38.75 -7.83
N GLY A 232 -4.65 40.01 -8.24
CA GLY A 232 -5.24 40.34 -9.53
C GLY A 232 -6.64 39.73 -9.71
N LYS A 233 -6.83 38.96 -10.79
CA LYS A 233 -8.10 38.28 -11.10
C LYS A 233 -8.32 36.95 -10.35
N LYS A 234 -7.30 36.44 -9.65
CA LYS A 234 -7.38 35.15 -8.94
C LYS A 234 -7.43 35.35 -7.42
N THR A 235 -8.29 34.58 -6.76
CA THR A 235 -8.34 34.50 -5.28
C THR A 235 -7.56 33.29 -4.80
N ARG A 236 -6.58 33.48 -3.93
CA ARG A 236 -5.77 32.42 -3.31
C ARG A 236 -6.07 32.36 -1.83
N THR A 237 -6.24 31.14 -1.30
CA THR A 237 -6.35 30.88 0.14
C THR A 237 -4.96 30.57 0.69
N VAL A 238 -4.54 31.35 1.68
CA VAL A 238 -3.24 31.19 2.35
C VAL A 238 -3.50 30.73 3.78
N VAL A 239 -2.71 29.77 4.26
CA VAL A 239 -2.71 29.33 5.67
C VAL A 239 -1.86 30.33 6.45
N ILE A 240 -2.44 30.96 7.48
CA ILE A 240 -1.75 31.93 8.35
C ILE A 240 -1.22 31.21 9.58
N LYS A 241 -2.03 30.32 10.19
CA LYS A 241 -1.68 29.59 11.41
C LYS A 241 -2.21 28.15 11.29
N ASP A 242 -1.41 27.17 11.71
CA ASP A 242 -1.81 25.76 11.86
C ASP A 242 -1.09 25.25 13.12
N GLU A 243 -1.81 25.22 14.24
CA GLU A 243 -1.30 24.88 15.57
C GLU A 243 -1.99 23.62 16.07
N LYS A 244 -1.21 22.76 16.74
CA LYS A 244 -1.72 21.55 17.38
C LYS A 244 -1.22 21.53 18.81
N GLN A 245 -2.12 21.21 19.74
CA GLN A 245 -1.76 20.99 21.15
C GLN A 245 -2.43 19.72 21.65
N TYR A 246 -1.76 19.02 22.55
CA TYR A 246 -2.23 17.80 23.18
C TYR A 246 -1.71 17.73 24.63
N VAL A 247 -2.37 16.93 25.43
CA VAL A 247 -1.96 16.61 26.80
C VAL A 247 -2.04 15.09 27.00
N PRO A 248 -1.27 14.51 27.94
CA PRO A 248 -1.47 13.13 28.36
C PRO A 248 -2.88 12.91 28.90
N PHE A 249 -3.48 11.79 28.57
CA PHE A 249 -4.83 11.43 28.95
C PHE A 249 -4.95 9.93 29.22
N GLN A 250 -6.09 9.50 29.70
CA GLN A 250 -6.39 8.08 29.93
C GLN A 250 -7.48 7.63 28.97
N CYS A 251 -7.41 6.35 28.59
CA CYS A 251 -8.43 5.66 27.82
C CYS A 251 -9.03 4.56 28.70
N ARG A 252 -10.34 4.61 28.90
CA ARG A 252 -11.09 3.62 29.67
C ARG A 252 -11.85 2.71 28.73
N ASP A 253 -11.70 1.40 28.92
CA ASP A 253 -12.54 0.39 28.31
C ASP A 253 -13.38 -0.38 29.37
N SER A 254 -13.97 -1.51 28.99
CA SER A 254 -14.78 -2.35 29.90
C SER A 254 -13.95 -3.06 30.96
N GLU A 255 -12.64 -3.22 30.76
CA GLU A 255 -11.74 -4.04 31.59
C GLU A 255 -10.84 -3.18 32.50
N GLY A 256 -10.63 -1.90 32.16
CA GLY A 256 -9.78 -1.04 32.96
C GLY A 256 -9.48 0.33 32.33
N VAL A 257 -8.35 0.91 32.73
CA VAL A 257 -7.89 2.22 32.30
C VAL A 257 -6.40 2.14 31.94
N ILE A 258 -6.03 2.73 30.80
CA ILE A 258 -4.65 2.82 30.35
C ILE A 258 -4.26 4.26 30.09
N ALA A 259 -3.04 4.64 30.49
CA ALA A 259 -2.48 5.95 30.20
C ALA A 259 -1.97 6.03 28.77
N ILE A 260 -2.17 7.17 28.11
CA ILE A 260 -1.73 7.47 26.77
C ILE A 260 -0.83 8.69 26.80
N GLU A 261 0.41 8.49 26.35
CA GLU A 261 1.41 9.55 26.16
C GLU A 261 1.42 9.92 24.69
N PRO A 262 0.73 11.00 24.29
CA PRO A 262 0.43 11.27 22.88
C PRO A 262 1.58 11.90 22.10
N GLU A 263 2.79 11.97 22.64
CA GLU A 263 3.96 12.48 21.94
C GLU A 263 4.28 11.61 20.73
N GLY A 264 4.45 12.24 19.55
CA GLY A 264 4.64 11.52 18.28
C GLY A 264 3.36 11.03 17.59
N ALA A 265 2.19 11.15 18.22
CA ALA A 265 0.93 10.63 17.65
C ALA A 265 0.45 11.41 16.40
N GLU A 266 0.00 10.67 15.39
CA GLU A 266 -0.82 11.22 14.28
C GLU A 266 -2.27 11.32 14.76
N PHE A 267 -2.69 12.51 15.17
CA PHE A 267 -4.06 12.75 15.59
C PHE A 267 -4.99 12.91 14.38
N THR A 268 -6.16 12.30 14.50
CA THR A 268 -7.29 12.55 13.66
C THR A 268 -8.49 12.86 14.52
N ALA A 269 -9.07 14.04 14.32
CA ALA A 269 -10.26 14.47 14.99
C ALA A 269 -11.28 14.96 13.98
N ASP A 270 -12.54 14.66 14.22
CA ASP A 270 -13.62 15.20 13.46
C ASP A 270 -13.67 16.73 13.52
N PHE A 271 -14.09 17.32 12.42
CA PHE A 271 -14.28 18.76 12.34
C PHE A 271 -15.42 19.21 13.27
N LYS A 272 -15.14 20.16 14.15
CA LYS A 272 -16.13 20.64 15.14
C LYS A 272 -16.65 22.04 14.82
N VAL A 273 -15.75 23.04 14.63
CA VAL A 273 -16.15 24.43 14.54
C VAL A 273 -15.47 25.16 13.38
N LYS A 274 -16.25 25.96 12.67
CA LYS A 274 -15.78 26.89 11.64
C LYS A 274 -16.37 28.29 11.91
N LYS A 275 -15.49 29.27 12.09
CA LYS A 275 -15.89 30.66 12.30
C LYS A 275 -15.21 31.55 11.26
N ARG A 276 -15.98 32.42 10.63
CA ARG A 276 -15.43 33.40 9.70
C ARG A 276 -15.37 34.77 10.37
N ILE A 277 -14.20 35.38 10.35
CA ILE A 277 -13.95 36.71 10.90
C ILE A 277 -13.29 37.55 9.79
N GLY A 278 -14.08 38.41 9.16
CA GLY A 278 -13.63 39.22 8.03
C GLY A 278 -13.17 38.37 6.83
N ARG A 279 -11.89 38.50 6.45
CA ARG A 279 -11.25 37.73 5.36
C ARG A 279 -10.68 36.38 5.83
N GLN A 280 -10.66 36.16 7.13
CA GLN A 280 -10.10 34.97 7.73
C GLN A 280 -11.18 33.95 8.03
N THR A 281 -10.83 32.67 7.87
CA THR A 281 -11.66 31.54 8.27
C THR A 281 -10.87 30.70 9.25
N HIS A 282 -11.43 30.54 10.42
CA HIS A 282 -10.88 29.79 11.55
C HIS A 282 -11.53 28.42 11.57
N TYR A 283 -10.72 27.38 11.73
CA TYR A 283 -11.14 25.99 11.81
C TYR A 283 -10.61 25.40 13.10
N GLU A 284 -11.43 24.62 13.79
CA GLU A 284 -11.08 23.90 14.98
C GLU A 284 -11.50 22.43 14.87
N TRP A 285 -10.57 21.56 15.18
CA TRP A 285 -10.76 20.13 15.39
C TRP A 285 -10.33 19.85 16.82
N HIS A 286 -11.11 19.13 17.60
CA HIS A 286 -10.74 18.78 18.96
C HIS A 286 -11.33 17.43 19.36
N ILE A 287 -10.66 16.77 20.31
CA ILE A 287 -11.12 15.55 20.98
C ILE A 287 -11.49 15.92 22.41
N ALA A 288 -12.78 15.80 22.73
CA ALA A 288 -13.32 16.12 24.05
C ALA A 288 -13.21 14.92 25.00
N PRO A 289 -13.22 15.14 26.34
CA PRO A 289 -13.45 14.07 27.31
C PRO A 289 -14.76 13.35 27.02
N SER A 290 -14.84 12.09 27.38
CA SER A 290 -15.99 11.18 27.12
C SER A 290 -16.25 10.88 25.65
N THR A 291 -15.31 11.19 24.72
CA THR A 291 -15.36 10.77 23.34
C THR A 291 -14.81 9.34 23.21
N GLU A 292 -15.45 8.51 22.37
CA GLU A 292 -14.90 7.21 21.97
C GLU A 292 -13.64 7.41 21.12
N LEU A 293 -12.57 6.71 21.47
CA LEU A 293 -11.31 6.76 20.72
C LEU A 293 -10.88 5.40 20.20
N TYR A 294 -10.27 5.46 19.04
CA TYR A 294 -9.43 4.43 18.47
C TYR A 294 -7.96 4.83 18.65
N VAL A 295 -7.19 4.01 19.34
CA VAL A 295 -5.76 4.24 19.59
C VAL A 295 -4.96 3.04 19.11
N LEU A 296 -3.99 3.27 18.21
CA LEU A 296 -3.01 2.31 17.75
C LEU A 296 -1.63 2.84 18.08
N GLY A 297 -0.87 2.15 18.93
CA GLY A 297 0.46 2.59 19.36
C GLY A 297 1.27 1.43 19.92
N SER A 298 2.36 1.75 20.60
CA SER A 298 3.21 0.76 21.28
C SER A 298 2.95 0.80 22.78
N ALA A 299 2.60 -0.34 23.36
CA ALA A 299 2.55 -0.50 24.82
C ALA A 299 3.98 -0.65 25.33
N VAL A 300 4.42 0.29 26.12
CA VAL A 300 5.75 0.33 26.75
C VAL A 300 5.61 0.45 28.26
N VAL A 301 6.67 0.08 28.98
CA VAL A 301 6.70 0.25 30.45
C VAL A 301 6.82 1.75 30.78
N ASP A 302 5.98 2.24 31.68
CA ASP A 302 6.05 3.61 32.18
C ASP A 302 7.40 3.85 32.86
N LYS A 303 8.16 4.82 32.36
CA LYS A 303 9.48 5.17 32.89
C LYS A 303 9.45 5.74 34.29
N GLU A 304 8.31 6.33 34.72
CA GLU A 304 8.15 6.95 36.04
C GLU A 304 7.63 5.96 37.07
N LYS A 305 6.74 5.04 36.70
CA LYS A 305 6.04 4.16 37.64
C LYS A 305 6.51 2.70 37.61
N GLY A 306 7.32 2.29 36.61
CA GLY A 306 7.98 1.00 36.51
C GLY A 306 7.11 -0.25 36.37
N ASP A 307 5.88 -0.24 36.92
CA ASP A 307 4.99 -1.41 36.99
C ASP A 307 3.79 -1.34 36.02
N HIS A 308 3.60 -0.21 35.33
CA HIS A 308 2.44 -0.01 34.48
C HIS A 308 2.86 0.15 33.02
N LEU A 309 2.00 -0.34 32.13
CA LEU A 309 2.14 -0.08 30.71
C LEU A 309 1.44 1.22 30.34
N VAL A 310 2.05 1.97 29.42
CA VAL A 310 1.49 3.16 28.79
C VAL A 310 1.54 3.00 27.28
N ILE A 311 0.64 3.62 26.55
CA ILE A 311 0.70 3.65 25.10
C ILE A 311 1.39 4.91 24.64
N SER A 312 2.46 4.76 23.87
CA SER A 312 3.25 5.83 23.28
C SER A 312 3.73 5.47 21.88
N ASP A 313 4.56 6.34 21.27
CA ASP A 313 5.21 6.07 19.98
C ASP A 313 6.18 4.87 20.07
N GLY A 314 6.73 4.62 21.25
CA GLY A 314 7.67 3.53 21.51
C GLY A 314 9.03 3.73 20.81
N ASP A 315 9.99 2.84 21.12
CA ASP A 315 11.31 2.82 20.48
C ASP A 315 11.31 2.06 19.13
N ASN A 316 10.13 1.66 18.64
CA ASN A 316 10.00 0.87 17.41
C ASN A 316 9.93 1.78 16.19
N ASP A 317 11.05 1.98 15.54
CA ASP A 317 11.17 2.67 14.26
C ASP A 317 10.15 2.14 13.22
N GLY A 318 9.16 2.96 12.93
CA GLY A 318 8.21 2.74 11.84
C GLY A 318 6.90 2.04 12.19
N PHE A 319 6.59 1.82 13.46
CA PHE A 319 5.23 1.48 13.89
C PHE A 319 4.40 2.77 13.99
N PRO A 320 3.17 2.82 13.42
CA PRO A 320 2.37 4.04 13.46
C PRO A 320 1.74 4.26 14.82
N PHE A 321 1.84 5.48 15.33
CA PHE A 321 1.09 5.92 16.50
C PHE A 321 -0.09 6.78 16.05
N LEU A 322 -1.31 6.27 16.18
CA LEU A 322 -2.55 6.89 15.71
C LEU A 322 -3.50 7.09 16.88
N VAL A 323 -4.09 8.28 16.99
CA VAL A 323 -5.15 8.61 17.92
C VAL A 323 -6.30 9.24 17.14
N SER A 324 -7.47 8.63 17.16
CA SER A 324 -8.60 9.06 16.32
C SER A 324 -9.94 8.94 17.04
N ASP A 325 -10.83 9.92 16.85
CA ASP A 325 -12.26 9.83 17.20
C ASP A 325 -13.10 9.18 16.08
N GLU A 326 -12.45 8.71 15.00
CA GLU A 326 -13.07 7.89 13.96
C GLU A 326 -13.00 6.40 14.34
N THR A 327 -13.94 5.65 13.82
CA THR A 327 -13.94 4.18 13.97
C THR A 327 -12.73 3.55 13.27
N GLU A 328 -12.33 2.35 13.70
CA GLU A 328 -11.28 1.56 13.06
C GLU A 328 -11.47 1.47 11.54
N THR A 329 -12.71 1.20 11.10
CA THR A 329 -13.05 1.08 9.67
C THR A 329 -12.79 2.39 8.91
N GLU A 330 -13.13 3.53 9.48
CA GLU A 330 -12.90 4.85 8.87
C GLU A 330 -11.42 5.19 8.80
N VAL A 331 -10.65 4.92 9.87
CA VAL A 331 -9.20 5.07 9.90
C VAL A 331 -8.55 4.19 8.81
N MET A 332 -8.95 2.91 8.74
CA MET A 332 -8.48 1.97 7.73
C MET A 332 -8.78 2.45 6.30
N LEU A 333 -10.00 2.91 6.03
CA LEU A 333 -10.41 3.44 4.73
C LEU A 333 -9.63 4.70 4.36
N ARG A 334 -9.40 5.59 5.32
CA ARG A 334 -8.64 6.83 5.08
C ARG A 334 -7.19 6.54 4.74
N GLN A 335 -6.52 5.67 5.50
CA GLN A 335 -5.15 5.28 5.21
C GLN A 335 -5.05 4.55 3.86
N GLY A 336 -6.02 3.68 3.57
CA GLY A 336 -6.13 3.01 2.29
C GLY A 336 -6.25 3.98 1.10
N ARG A 337 -7.14 4.99 1.18
CA ARG A 337 -7.31 6.02 0.14
C ARG A 337 -6.01 6.78 -0.13
N LYS A 338 -5.33 7.25 0.94
CA LYS A 338 -4.04 7.97 0.81
C LYS A 338 -2.96 7.07 0.19
N GLY A 339 -2.91 5.81 0.61
CA GLY A 339 -1.94 4.85 0.09
C GLY A 339 -2.12 4.55 -1.40
N LEU A 340 -3.38 4.37 -1.82
CA LEU A 340 -3.71 4.11 -3.22
C LEU A 340 -3.45 5.29 -4.14
N LEU A 341 -3.72 6.51 -3.69
CA LEU A 341 -3.35 7.71 -4.43
C LEU A 341 -1.83 7.75 -4.65
N GLY A 342 -1.03 7.40 -3.64
CA GLY A 342 0.42 7.31 -3.78
C GLY A 342 0.86 6.25 -4.79
N ILE A 343 0.32 5.03 -4.71
CA ILE A 343 0.64 3.94 -5.64
C ILE A 343 0.18 4.28 -7.07
N GLY A 344 -1.00 4.87 -7.24
CA GLY A 344 -1.49 5.31 -8.54
C GLY A 344 -0.59 6.40 -9.16
N PHE A 345 -0.09 7.32 -8.34
CA PHE A 345 0.87 8.34 -8.77
C PHE A 345 2.20 7.71 -9.19
N ALA A 346 2.70 6.71 -8.43
CA ALA A 346 3.90 5.95 -8.79
C ALA A 346 3.72 5.17 -10.09
N GLN A 347 2.58 4.53 -10.28
CA GLN A 347 2.24 3.80 -11.51
C GLN A 347 2.26 4.72 -12.73
N ASN A 348 1.68 5.91 -12.64
CA ASN A 348 1.78 6.89 -13.72
C ASN A 348 3.23 7.33 -13.98
N GLY A 349 4.04 7.44 -12.93
CA GLY A 349 5.47 7.68 -13.04
C GLY A 349 6.21 6.61 -13.82
N THR A 350 5.90 5.31 -13.60
CA THR A 350 6.53 4.21 -14.36
C THR A 350 6.18 4.23 -15.83
N VAL A 351 4.92 4.50 -16.18
CA VAL A 351 4.46 4.62 -17.57
C VAL A 351 5.15 5.81 -18.26
N PHE A 352 5.21 6.95 -17.56
CA PHE A 352 5.87 8.16 -18.09
C PHE A 352 7.38 7.94 -18.28
N LEU A 353 8.02 7.22 -17.36
CA LEU A 353 9.43 6.83 -17.51
C LEU A 353 9.65 5.96 -18.75
N GLY A 354 8.79 4.95 -18.96
CA GLY A 354 8.84 4.09 -20.14
C GLY A 354 8.75 4.90 -21.44
N LEU A 355 7.75 5.77 -21.55
CA LEU A 355 7.59 6.66 -22.71
C LEU A 355 8.81 7.56 -22.93
N THR A 356 9.37 8.11 -21.86
CA THR A 356 10.56 8.98 -21.94
C THR A 356 11.79 8.24 -22.44
N LEU A 357 11.99 7.01 -21.98
CA LEU A 357 13.10 6.16 -22.43
C LEU A 357 12.98 5.83 -23.93
N PHE A 358 11.80 5.45 -24.40
CA PHE A 358 11.57 5.20 -25.82
C PHE A 358 11.75 6.48 -26.67
N ALA A 359 11.23 7.61 -26.21
CA ALA A 359 11.42 8.90 -26.87
C ALA A 359 12.92 9.30 -26.95
N ALA A 360 13.71 8.99 -25.93
CA ALA A 360 15.16 9.22 -25.92
C ALA A 360 15.89 8.32 -26.93
N LEU A 361 15.39 7.10 -27.16
CA LEU A 361 15.91 6.19 -28.19
C LEU A 361 15.49 6.58 -29.62
N GLY A 362 14.63 7.58 -29.76
CA GLY A 362 14.29 8.18 -31.05
C GLY A 362 13.11 7.51 -31.75
N SER A 363 12.32 6.71 -31.06
CA SER A 363 11.21 6.03 -31.73
C SER A 363 9.90 6.78 -31.58
N PHE A 364 9.49 7.22 -30.46
CA PHE A 364 8.17 7.82 -30.20
C PHE A 364 7.06 7.27 -31.12
N ALA A 365 7.17 5.96 -31.37
CA ALA A 365 6.28 5.22 -32.27
C ALA A 365 5.07 4.68 -31.51
N ALA A 366 4.08 4.22 -32.26
CA ALA A 366 2.88 3.60 -31.71
C ALA A 366 3.19 2.41 -30.76
N THR A 367 4.22 1.63 -31.09
CA THR A 367 4.72 0.51 -30.28
C THR A 367 5.20 0.92 -28.91
N ASP A 368 5.78 2.13 -28.77
CA ASP A 368 6.32 2.62 -27.51
C ASP A 368 5.20 2.91 -26.49
N PHE A 369 4.06 3.39 -26.97
CA PHE A 369 2.87 3.56 -26.14
C PHE A 369 2.34 2.21 -25.62
N LEU A 370 2.33 1.18 -26.49
CA LEU A 370 1.92 -0.17 -26.12
C LEU A 370 2.89 -0.79 -25.10
N LEU A 371 4.19 -0.70 -25.33
CA LEU A 371 5.21 -1.22 -24.43
C LEU A 371 5.19 -0.47 -23.09
N SER A 372 5.07 0.85 -23.09
CA SER A 372 4.94 1.64 -21.86
C SER A 372 3.69 1.28 -21.07
N ALA A 373 2.57 0.98 -21.75
CA ALA A 373 1.36 0.50 -21.09
C ALA A 373 1.55 -0.87 -20.42
N LEU A 374 2.42 -1.75 -20.95
CA LEU A 374 2.74 -3.05 -20.35
C LEU A 374 3.60 -2.92 -19.07
N VAL A 375 4.39 -1.86 -18.91
CA VAL A 375 5.18 -1.63 -17.69
C VAL A 375 4.27 -1.43 -16.47
N SER A 376 3.09 -0.87 -16.65
CA SER A 376 2.12 -0.61 -15.57
C SER A 376 1.66 -1.88 -14.83
N PRO A 377 1.18 -2.96 -15.48
CA PRO A 377 0.82 -4.19 -14.77
C PRO A 377 2.03 -4.88 -14.12
N MET A 378 3.22 -4.77 -14.68
CA MET A 378 4.44 -5.29 -14.05
C MET A 378 4.74 -4.56 -12.74
N PHE A 379 4.65 -3.22 -12.72
CA PHE A 379 4.81 -2.43 -11.50
C PHE A 379 3.76 -2.80 -10.45
N LEU A 380 2.50 -2.97 -10.84
CA LEU A 380 1.43 -3.37 -9.92
C LEU A 380 1.66 -4.78 -9.35
N GLY A 381 2.05 -5.73 -10.19
CA GLY A 381 2.40 -7.08 -9.76
C GLY A 381 3.56 -7.11 -8.77
N PHE A 382 4.63 -6.36 -9.07
CA PHE A 382 5.77 -6.20 -8.16
C PHE A 382 5.35 -5.53 -6.83
N SER A 383 4.55 -4.47 -6.90
CA SER A 383 4.04 -3.78 -5.71
C SER A 383 3.20 -4.71 -4.83
N MET A 384 2.34 -5.52 -5.46
CA MET A 384 1.53 -6.53 -4.75
C MET A 384 2.41 -7.59 -4.08
N PHE A 385 3.44 -8.08 -4.77
CA PHE A 385 4.38 -9.04 -4.20
C PHE A 385 5.09 -8.48 -2.96
N VAL A 386 5.61 -7.24 -3.05
CA VAL A 386 6.27 -6.56 -1.93
C VAL A 386 5.32 -6.40 -0.74
N LEU A 387 4.06 -6.01 -0.98
CA LEU A 387 3.06 -5.86 0.09
C LEU A 387 2.74 -7.20 0.75
N MET A 388 2.51 -8.26 -0.03
CA MET A 388 2.24 -9.60 0.50
C MET A 388 3.42 -10.15 1.30
N PHE A 389 4.64 -9.98 0.81
CA PHE A 389 5.84 -10.41 1.52
C PHE A 389 5.96 -9.70 2.88
N ASN A 390 5.79 -8.38 2.90
CA ASN A 390 5.84 -7.60 4.13
C ASN A 390 4.73 -8.00 5.13
N ASP A 391 3.53 -8.32 4.64
CA ASP A 391 2.43 -8.81 5.48
C ASP A 391 2.78 -10.16 6.14
N LEU A 392 3.35 -11.10 5.36
CA LEU A 392 3.77 -12.41 5.90
C LEU A 392 4.86 -12.26 6.97
N VAL A 393 5.84 -11.39 6.73
CA VAL A 393 6.89 -11.09 7.71
C VAL A 393 6.30 -10.48 8.98
N PHE A 394 5.36 -9.54 8.83
CA PHE A 394 4.68 -8.92 9.97
C PHE A 394 3.89 -9.94 10.79
N LEU A 395 3.09 -10.77 10.15
CA LEU A 395 2.30 -11.81 10.82
C LEU A 395 3.20 -12.82 11.55
N ARG A 396 4.28 -13.28 10.90
CA ARG A 396 5.27 -14.15 11.54
C ARG A 396 5.85 -13.51 12.81
N ASN A 397 6.23 -12.24 12.74
CA ASN A 397 6.81 -11.55 13.89
C ASN A 397 5.75 -11.29 14.98
N ARG A 398 4.50 -11.13 14.62
CA ARG A 398 3.38 -11.01 15.57
C ARG A 398 3.17 -12.31 16.34
N VAL A 399 3.11 -13.44 15.64
CA VAL A 399 2.99 -14.77 16.29
C VAL A 399 4.15 -15.01 17.26
N LYS A 400 5.39 -14.73 16.84
CA LYS A 400 6.55 -14.84 17.72
C LYS A 400 6.46 -14.00 18.99
N ARG A 401 6.01 -12.74 18.84
CA ARG A 401 5.83 -11.83 20.00
C ARG A 401 4.71 -12.29 20.93
N ALA A 402 3.57 -12.67 20.36
CA ALA A 402 2.46 -13.19 21.16
C ALA A 402 2.87 -14.42 21.97
N TRP A 403 3.65 -15.32 21.34
CA TRP A 403 4.21 -16.48 22.03
C TRP A 403 5.17 -16.10 23.15
N ALA A 404 6.11 -15.18 22.90
CA ALA A 404 7.03 -14.69 23.90
C ALA A 404 6.30 -14.02 25.10
N ASN A 405 5.20 -13.32 24.86
CA ASN A 405 4.40 -12.74 25.93
C ASN A 405 3.76 -13.83 26.82
N ILE A 406 3.26 -14.92 26.22
CA ILE A 406 2.74 -16.07 26.95
C ILE A 406 3.86 -16.70 27.81
N GLU A 407 5.04 -16.90 27.24
CA GLU A 407 6.20 -17.45 27.98
C GLU A 407 6.60 -16.58 29.18
N VAL A 408 6.63 -15.25 28.98
CA VAL A 408 6.92 -14.30 30.07
C VAL A 408 5.86 -14.37 31.17
N SER A 409 4.58 -14.46 30.81
CA SER A 409 3.49 -14.59 31.79
C SER A 409 3.59 -15.91 32.56
N LEU A 410 3.90 -17.02 31.90
CA LEU A 410 4.11 -18.30 32.56
C LEU A 410 5.33 -18.25 33.50
N LYS A 411 6.41 -17.57 33.12
CA LYS A 411 7.56 -17.38 33.97
C LYS A 411 7.24 -16.56 35.23
N LYS A 412 6.49 -15.46 35.09
CA LYS A 412 6.00 -14.67 36.24
C LYS A 412 5.17 -15.53 37.19
N ARG A 413 4.37 -16.48 36.68
CA ARG A 413 3.62 -17.43 37.49
C ARG A 413 4.54 -18.42 38.23
N ALA A 414 5.55 -18.94 37.52
CA ALA A 414 6.53 -19.82 38.12
C ALA A 414 7.18 -19.19 39.36
N ASP A 415 7.44 -17.88 39.33
CA ASP A 415 8.03 -17.12 40.43
C ASP A 415 7.09 -17.01 41.65
N LEU A 416 5.77 -17.17 41.50
CA LEU A 416 4.82 -17.21 42.62
C LEU A 416 4.64 -18.57 43.28
N ILE A 417 5.03 -19.67 42.62
CA ILE A 417 4.85 -21.04 43.13
C ILE A 417 5.55 -21.25 44.49
N PRO A 418 6.80 -20.74 44.74
CA PRO A 418 7.43 -20.88 46.05
C PRO A 418 6.64 -20.18 47.17
N GLY A 419 6.04 -19.00 46.89
CA GLY A 419 5.17 -18.33 47.86
C GLY A 419 3.92 -19.13 48.18
N LEU A 420 3.29 -19.71 47.14
CA LEU A 420 2.14 -20.62 47.30
C LEU A 420 2.51 -21.83 48.17
N GLU A 421 3.64 -22.48 47.84
CA GLU A 421 4.12 -23.65 48.57
C GLU A 421 4.30 -23.36 50.06
N ASN A 422 4.80 -22.17 50.40
CA ASN A 422 4.95 -21.74 51.81
C ASN A 422 3.61 -21.52 52.51
N ILE A 423 2.64 -20.92 51.85
CA ILE A 423 1.27 -20.72 52.40
C ILE A 423 0.59 -22.05 52.60
N VAL A 424 0.66 -22.98 51.61
CA VAL A 424 0.05 -24.30 51.71
C VAL A 424 0.68 -25.10 52.85
N LYS A 425 1.99 -25.08 53.00
CA LYS A 425 2.70 -25.76 54.10
C LYS A 425 2.35 -25.19 55.47
N GLY A 426 2.12 -23.88 55.56
CA GLY A 426 1.78 -23.20 56.80
C GLY A 426 0.36 -23.47 57.30
N TYR A 427 -0.61 -23.46 56.41
CA TYR A 427 -2.03 -23.53 56.77
C TYR A 427 -2.76 -24.81 56.35
N LEU A 428 -2.24 -25.50 55.34
CA LEU A 428 -2.91 -26.66 54.71
C LEU A 428 -2.04 -27.91 54.69
N SER A 429 -1.14 -28.05 55.67
CA SER A 429 -0.22 -29.20 55.73
C SER A 429 -0.90 -30.58 55.83
N HIS A 430 -2.17 -30.63 56.18
CA HIS A 430 -2.99 -31.86 56.26
C HIS A 430 -3.78 -32.15 54.97
N GLU A 431 -3.80 -31.23 54.01
CA GLU A 431 -4.55 -31.38 52.77
C GLU A 431 -3.66 -31.92 51.65
N GLN A 432 -3.51 -33.23 51.57
CA GLN A 432 -2.66 -33.91 50.60
C GLN A 432 -3.02 -33.55 49.16
N SER A 433 -4.29 -33.35 48.87
CA SER A 433 -4.80 -33.01 47.51
C SER A 433 -4.30 -31.66 46.98
N VAL A 434 -4.07 -30.68 47.86
CA VAL A 434 -3.52 -29.38 47.49
C VAL A 434 -2.04 -29.43 47.28
N LEU A 435 -1.32 -30.18 48.14
CA LEU A 435 0.12 -30.42 48.00
C LEU A 435 0.45 -31.12 46.67
N GLU A 436 -0.37 -32.12 46.28
CA GLU A 436 -0.24 -32.80 44.98
C GLU A 436 -0.48 -31.83 43.83
N ALA A 437 -1.50 -30.97 43.91
CA ALA A 437 -1.80 -29.98 42.86
C ALA A 437 -0.70 -28.93 42.73
N VAL A 438 -0.11 -28.41 43.83
CA VAL A 438 1.04 -27.51 43.82
C VAL A 438 2.27 -28.15 43.21
N THR A 439 2.51 -29.41 43.56
CA THR A 439 3.63 -30.19 43.00
C THR A 439 3.44 -30.41 41.49
N GLY A 440 2.22 -30.72 41.04
CA GLY A 440 1.87 -30.88 39.64
C GLY A 440 2.13 -29.58 38.86
N LEU A 441 1.65 -28.44 39.38
CA LEU A 441 1.89 -27.14 38.78
C LEU A 441 3.37 -26.77 38.72
N ARG A 442 4.11 -27.01 39.79
CA ARG A 442 5.57 -26.81 39.85
C ARG A 442 6.29 -27.58 38.75
N THR A 443 5.96 -28.88 38.60
CA THR A 443 6.54 -29.73 37.57
C THR A 443 6.21 -29.25 36.15
N ALA A 444 5.01 -28.71 35.94
CA ALA A 444 4.58 -28.19 34.64
C ALA A 444 5.29 -26.89 34.24
N VAL A 445 5.66 -26.02 35.21
CA VAL A 445 6.07 -24.65 34.96
C VAL A 445 7.53 -24.36 35.34
N VAL A 446 8.05 -24.91 36.45
CA VAL A 446 9.37 -24.55 36.96
C VAL A 446 10.49 -25.27 36.21
N GLY A 447 11.55 -24.51 35.87
CA GLY A 447 12.78 -25.04 35.26
C GLY A 447 12.77 -25.17 33.74
N LYS A 448 11.75 -24.69 33.05
CA LYS A 448 11.67 -24.69 31.58
C LYS A 448 12.12 -23.37 30.99
N ASN A 449 12.96 -23.44 29.96
CA ASN A 449 13.42 -22.24 29.21
C ASN A 449 12.51 -21.89 28.06
N SER A 450 11.68 -22.82 27.57
CA SER A 450 10.67 -22.62 26.54
C SER A 450 9.50 -23.57 26.71
N TYR A 451 8.34 -23.23 26.24
CA TYR A 451 7.11 -24.02 26.33
C TYR A 451 6.61 -24.39 24.94
N SER A 452 6.05 -25.58 24.78
CA SER A 452 5.25 -25.97 23.65
C SER A 452 3.77 -25.60 23.89
N PRO A 453 2.93 -25.46 22.85
CA PRO A 453 1.50 -25.18 23.02
C PRO A 453 0.77 -26.17 23.93
N THR A 454 1.12 -27.46 23.83
CA THR A 454 0.56 -28.54 24.67
C THR A 454 0.99 -28.43 26.13
N GLU A 455 2.21 -27.98 26.40
CA GLU A 455 2.72 -27.76 27.76
C GLU A 455 2.05 -26.51 28.40
N VAL A 456 1.78 -25.47 27.62
CA VAL A 456 1.00 -24.31 28.08
C VAL A 456 -0.39 -24.75 28.49
N ASP A 457 -1.06 -25.59 27.67
CA ASP A 457 -2.39 -26.12 27.97
C ASP A 457 -2.38 -26.95 29.25
N SER A 458 -1.40 -27.81 29.43
CA SER A 458 -1.27 -28.66 30.64
C SER A 458 -1.01 -27.81 31.90
N ALA A 459 -0.15 -26.78 31.80
CA ALA A 459 0.12 -25.89 32.93
C ALA A 459 -1.15 -25.12 33.34
N MET A 460 -1.94 -24.62 32.38
CA MET A 460 -3.20 -23.94 32.66
C MET A 460 -4.25 -24.87 33.28
N GLN A 461 -4.35 -26.10 32.84
CA GLN A 461 -5.26 -27.09 33.45
C GLN A 461 -4.89 -27.34 34.91
N GLN A 462 -3.59 -27.57 35.21
CA GLN A 462 -3.12 -27.77 36.58
C GLN A 462 -3.40 -26.58 37.48
N GLU A 463 -3.23 -25.36 36.96
CA GLU A 463 -3.52 -24.13 37.66
C GLU A 463 -5.01 -23.98 37.97
N THR A 464 -5.89 -24.24 37.00
CA THR A 464 -7.34 -24.18 37.19
C THR A 464 -7.78 -25.17 38.26
N ILE A 465 -7.22 -26.38 38.26
CA ILE A 465 -7.51 -27.39 39.29
C ILE A 465 -7.06 -26.90 40.67
N LEU A 466 -5.88 -26.31 40.77
CA LEU A 466 -5.34 -25.77 42.00
C LEU A 466 -6.17 -24.61 42.53
N THR A 467 -6.50 -23.65 41.67
CA THR A 467 -7.29 -22.46 42.00
C THR A 467 -8.67 -22.87 42.52
N ASN A 468 -9.35 -23.78 41.84
CA ASN A 468 -10.67 -24.28 42.31
C ASN A 468 -10.58 -25.00 43.66
N ARG A 469 -9.53 -25.79 43.90
CA ARG A 469 -9.34 -26.42 45.19
C ARG A 469 -9.04 -25.44 46.32
N LEU A 470 -8.23 -24.40 46.05
CA LEU A 470 -7.93 -23.36 47.04
C LEU A 470 -9.18 -22.50 47.37
N PHE A 471 -10.04 -22.22 46.37
CA PHE A 471 -11.31 -21.53 46.61
C PHE A 471 -12.25 -22.37 47.51
N ALA A 472 -12.40 -23.66 47.21
CA ALA A 472 -13.23 -24.58 48.01
C ALA A 472 -12.76 -24.65 49.46
N LEU A 473 -11.44 -24.83 49.68
CA LEU A 473 -10.86 -24.88 51.05
C LEU A 473 -10.99 -23.55 51.80
N ARG A 474 -10.90 -22.43 51.12
CA ARG A 474 -11.12 -21.13 51.71
C ARG A 474 -12.57 -20.97 52.22
N GLU A 475 -13.54 -21.52 51.48
CA GLU A 475 -14.93 -21.53 51.92
C GLU A 475 -15.16 -22.37 53.18
N ASP A 476 -14.46 -23.49 53.31
CA ASP A 476 -14.60 -24.41 54.40
C ASP A 476 -13.77 -24.06 55.66
N SER A 477 -12.74 -23.21 55.54
CA SER A 477 -11.81 -22.86 56.62
C SER A 477 -11.92 -21.40 57.07
N PRO A 478 -12.51 -21.11 58.29
CA PRO A 478 -12.63 -19.76 58.78
C PRO A 478 -11.31 -18.99 58.97
N ASP A 479 -10.25 -19.70 59.34
CA ASP A 479 -8.92 -19.13 59.60
C ASP A 479 -8.29 -18.58 58.31
N LEU A 480 -8.55 -19.19 57.16
CA LEU A 480 -8.07 -18.74 55.87
C LEU A 480 -8.84 -17.50 55.36
N LYS A 481 -10.10 -17.31 55.77
CA LYS A 481 -10.90 -16.13 55.42
C LYS A 481 -10.38 -14.84 56.06
N GLY A 482 -9.71 -14.94 57.18
CA GLY A 482 -9.18 -13.79 57.93
C GLY A 482 -7.72 -13.43 57.57
N ASP A 483 -7.02 -14.26 56.81
CA ASP A 483 -5.60 -14.03 56.52
C ASP A 483 -5.41 -13.13 55.30
N THR A 484 -4.87 -11.94 55.54
CA THR A 484 -4.60 -10.93 54.51
C THR A 484 -3.58 -11.36 53.50
N VAL A 485 -2.63 -12.21 53.87
CA VAL A 485 -1.57 -12.73 52.97
C VAL A 485 -2.17 -13.69 51.95
N THR A 486 -3.02 -14.60 52.42
CA THR A 486 -3.74 -15.55 51.56
C THR A 486 -4.70 -14.85 50.60
N ASP A 487 -5.40 -13.83 51.07
CA ASP A 487 -6.32 -13.03 50.25
C ASP A 487 -5.58 -12.25 49.17
N ASP A 488 -4.48 -11.57 49.50
CA ASP A 488 -3.65 -10.87 48.49
C ASP A 488 -3.04 -11.85 47.46
N PHE A 489 -2.59 -13.00 47.90
CA PHE A 489 -2.06 -14.04 47.00
C PHE A 489 -3.13 -14.56 46.03
N MET A 490 -4.32 -14.88 46.52
CA MET A 490 -5.43 -15.36 45.71
C MET A 490 -5.87 -14.32 44.68
N ARG A 491 -5.90 -13.06 45.05
CA ARG A 491 -6.18 -11.95 44.10
C ARG A 491 -5.13 -11.82 43.03
N ARG A 492 -3.84 -12.01 43.36
CA ARG A 492 -2.72 -12.01 42.38
C ARG A 492 -2.84 -13.19 41.44
N LEU A 493 -3.13 -14.38 41.94
CA LEU A 493 -3.28 -15.59 41.14
C LEU A 493 -4.45 -15.43 40.12
N THR A 494 -5.63 -15.01 40.60
CA THR A 494 -6.80 -14.79 39.75
C THR A 494 -6.53 -13.71 38.68
N ARG A 495 -5.85 -12.62 39.04
CA ARG A 495 -5.47 -11.57 38.08
C ARG A 495 -4.55 -12.12 36.99
N MET A 496 -3.55 -12.92 37.34
CA MET A 496 -2.65 -13.53 36.37
C MET A 496 -3.32 -14.58 35.48
N GLU A 497 -4.27 -15.35 36.01
CA GLU A 497 -5.06 -16.30 35.24
C GLU A 497 -5.86 -15.58 34.15
N ASN A 498 -6.53 -14.50 34.49
CA ASN A 498 -7.25 -13.66 33.56
C ASN A 498 -6.30 -13.04 32.51
N GLU A 499 -5.12 -12.58 32.91
CA GLU A 499 -4.12 -11.98 32.00
C GLU A 499 -3.65 -12.98 30.94
N VAL A 500 -3.33 -14.23 31.30
CA VAL A 500 -2.92 -15.24 30.31
C VAL A 500 -4.08 -15.68 29.43
N ALA A 501 -5.28 -15.83 29.98
CA ALA A 501 -6.46 -16.13 29.20
C ALA A 501 -6.73 -15.08 28.11
N LEU A 502 -6.56 -13.80 28.44
CA LEU A 502 -6.68 -12.68 27.50
C LEU A 502 -5.54 -12.68 26.45
N MET A 503 -4.29 -12.93 26.87
CA MET A 503 -3.16 -13.05 25.94
C MET A 503 -3.32 -14.23 24.96
N ARG A 504 -3.81 -15.36 25.44
CA ARG A 504 -4.12 -16.54 24.61
C ARG A 504 -5.20 -16.25 23.59
N LYS A 505 -6.27 -15.53 23.98
CA LYS A 505 -7.31 -15.08 23.05
C LYS A 505 -6.75 -14.21 21.94
N GLY A 506 -5.72 -13.40 22.22
CA GLY A 506 -5.02 -12.60 21.22
C GLY A 506 -4.02 -13.38 20.35
N TYR A 507 -3.56 -14.58 20.80
CA TYR A 507 -2.69 -15.47 20.03
C TYR A 507 -3.48 -16.31 19.02
N ASN A 508 -4.61 -16.89 19.42
CA ASN A 508 -5.51 -17.64 18.56
C ASN A 508 -6.28 -16.74 17.58
#